data_f8ecf3518a886eee7b6340ab4b797fe7
#
_entry.id   f8ecf3518a886eee7b6340ab4b797fe7
#
_cell.length_a   1.000
_cell.length_b   1.000
_cell.length_c   1.000
_cell.angle_alpha   90.00
_cell.angle_beta   90.00
_cell.angle_gamma   90.00
#
_symmetry.space_group_name_H-M   'P 1'
#
loop_
_entity.id
_entity.type
_entity.pdbx_description
1 polymer ?
#
loop_
_entity_poly.entity_id
_entity_poly.type
_entity_poly.pdbx_seq_one_letter_code
_entity_poly.pdbx_strand_id
1 'polypeptide(L)'
;MTVIARSDLAAAIMLITLWFGVVVPAQSAEPPSSAVTETPVTKPDAVALEVWPTVGQARLKILFWNVYDSVLSTPTGTWQDKGPYQLALTYLRDIPAQQLVDETEKAWRDQGRSHPDENLWLKSLLLLWPDVTEGDKLVLAVDAKGNNAFWLNNREIGSIDHPEFGAFFGGIWLDGDSPRPALRAKLIGE
;
A
#
# COMPACT_ATOMS: atom_id res chain seq x y z
N MET A 1 -15.43 -38.40 -39.71
CA MET A 1 -15.84 -37.63 -40.88
C MET A 1 -15.55 -36.17 -40.59
N THR A 2 -14.40 -35.70 -40.97
CA THR A 2 -14.17 -35.04 -42.27
C THR A 2 -14.63 -33.57 -42.15
N VAL A 3 -13.92 -32.50 -42.32
CA VAL A 3 -12.74 -32.10 -43.09
C VAL A 3 -12.62 -30.59 -42.84
N ILE A 4 -11.53 -30.01 -42.39
CA ILE A 4 -10.50 -29.24 -43.09
C ILE A 4 -11.05 -28.21 -44.10
N ALA A 5 -10.62 -26.94 -43.92
CA ALA A 5 -10.03 -26.05 -44.94
C ALA A 5 -9.83 -24.67 -44.31
N ARG A 6 -8.66 -24.13 -44.12
CA ARG A 6 -7.58 -23.67 -45.03
C ARG A 6 -8.03 -22.55 -45.99
N SER A 7 -7.18 -21.58 -45.90
CA SER A 7 -6.49 -20.79 -46.93
C SER A 7 -6.96 -19.36 -47.00
N ASP A 8 -6.22 -18.37 -47.27
CA ASP A 8 -4.86 -18.02 -47.66
C ASP A 8 -4.91 -16.51 -47.92
N LEU A 9 -3.90 -15.79 -47.51
CA LEU A 9 -2.84 -15.22 -48.31
C LEU A 9 -3.28 -14.34 -49.53
N ALA A 10 -2.99 -13.06 -49.50
CA ALA A 10 -2.51 -12.21 -50.58
C ALA A 10 -2.36 -10.77 -50.05
N ALA A 11 -1.29 -10.19 -49.86
CA ALA A 11 -0.15 -9.77 -50.65
C ALA A 11 -0.53 -8.93 -51.90
N ALA A 12 0.07 -7.75 -51.91
CA ALA A 12 0.49 -6.95 -53.05
C ALA A 12 -0.21 -5.58 -53.07
N ILE A 13 0.37 -4.49 -53.34
CA ILE A 13 1.44 -3.99 -54.20
C ILE A 13 1.48 -2.46 -54.03
N MET A 14 2.60 -1.97 -53.74
CA MET A 14 3.28 -0.74 -54.07
C MET A 14 2.69 0.11 -55.19
N LEU A 15 2.46 1.41 -54.93
CA LEU A 15 2.50 2.45 -55.93
C LEU A 15 3.18 3.70 -55.35
N ILE A 16 4.40 3.90 -55.81
CA ILE A 16 5.23 5.09 -55.63
C ILE A 16 4.71 6.13 -56.64
N THR A 17 4.26 7.25 -56.14
CA THR A 17 4.14 8.48 -56.92
C THR A 17 5.07 9.56 -56.33
N LEU A 18 6.15 9.77 -57.04
CA LEU A 18 7.06 10.91 -56.86
C LEU A 18 6.32 12.20 -57.24
N TRP A 19 6.17 13.09 -56.27
CA TRP A 19 5.86 14.48 -56.53
C TRP A 19 7.03 15.35 -56.04
N PHE A 20 7.76 15.92 -57.02
CA PHE A 20 8.67 17.03 -56.77
C PHE A 20 7.86 18.27 -56.50
N GLY A 21 7.96 18.83 -55.31
CA GLY A 21 7.32 20.08 -54.89
C GLY A 21 8.30 20.92 -54.09
N VAL A 22 8.73 21.96 -54.73
CA VAL A 22 9.41 23.20 -54.30
C VAL A 22 9.53 23.40 -52.80
N VAL A 23 10.77 23.41 -52.30
CA VAL A 23 11.14 23.82 -50.94
C VAL A 23 11.03 25.34 -50.84
N VAL A 24 10.06 25.84 -50.06
CA VAL A 24 10.03 27.20 -49.54
C VAL A 24 10.51 27.11 -48.08
N PRO A 25 11.54 27.83 -47.67
CA PRO A 25 11.91 27.88 -46.25
C PRO A 25 10.91 28.75 -45.49
N ALA A 26 9.99 28.10 -44.78
CA ALA A 26 9.20 28.77 -43.78
C ALA A 26 10.06 28.95 -42.52
N GLN A 27 10.37 30.17 -42.19
CA GLN A 27 10.93 30.56 -40.91
C GLN A 27 9.88 30.21 -39.82
N SER A 28 10.13 29.12 -39.12
CA SER A 28 9.36 28.82 -37.91
C SER A 28 9.85 29.75 -36.80
N ALA A 29 8.99 30.75 -36.48
CA ALA A 29 9.11 31.42 -35.20
C ALA A 29 8.79 30.38 -34.08
N GLU A 30 9.79 30.04 -33.28
CA GLU A 30 9.63 29.29 -32.06
C GLU A 30 8.71 30.09 -31.13
N PRO A 31 7.61 29.52 -30.65
CA PRO A 31 6.91 30.11 -29.52
C PRO A 31 7.79 30.02 -28.27
N PRO A 32 7.78 31.03 -27.37
CA PRO A 32 8.55 30.98 -26.15
C PRO A 32 8.10 29.74 -25.34
N SER A 33 9.03 28.84 -25.12
CA SER A 33 8.88 27.72 -24.20
C SER A 33 8.71 28.31 -22.80
N SER A 34 7.45 28.51 -22.40
CA SER A 34 7.13 28.68 -21.00
C SER A 34 7.41 27.33 -20.33
N ALA A 35 8.62 27.22 -19.78
CA ALA A 35 8.93 26.17 -18.83
C ALA A 35 7.96 26.35 -17.67
N VAL A 36 6.84 25.61 -17.72
CA VAL A 36 6.02 25.37 -16.54
C VAL A 36 6.91 24.55 -15.63
N THR A 37 7.54 25.23 -14.66
CA THR A 37 8.17 24.58 -13.54
C THR A 37 7.01 23.92 -12.79
N GLU A 38 6.76 22.63 -13.07
CA GLU A 38 5.93 21.79 -12.22
C GLU A 38 6.64 21.74 -10.88
N THR A 39 6.25 22.63 -9.99
CA THR A 39 6.53 22.48 -8.57
C THR A 39 5.88 21.15 -8.18
N PRO A 40 6.62 20.17 -7.64
CA PRO A 40 6.00 18.95 -7.15
C PRO A 40 4.95 19.39 -6.12
N VAL A 41 3.68 19.13 -6.40
CA VAL A 41 2.61 19.27 -5.41
C VAL A 41 2.90 18.22 -4.36
N THR A 42 3.71 18.58 -3.38
CA THR A 42 3.90 17.78 -2.18
C THR A 42 2.54 17.73 -1.51
N LYS A 43 1.92 16.56 -1.52
CA LYS A 43 0.71 16.29 -0.73
C LYS A 43 1.06 16.69 0.71
N PRO A 44 0.39 17.71 1.32
CA PRO A 44 0.89 18.33 2.56
C PRO A 44 0.89 17.43 3.80
N ASP A 45 0.38 16.20 3.71
CA ASP A 45 0.13 15.30 4.84
C ASP A 45 0.63 13.86 4.58
N ALA A 46 1.67 13.69 3.76
CA ALA A 46 2.27 12.36 3.56
C ALA A 46 3.02 11.94 4.84
N VAL A 47 2.56 10.85 5.48
CA VAL A 47 3.22 10.29 6.65
C VAL A 47 4.44 9.49 6.19
N ALA A 48 5.64 10.07 6.37
CA ALA A 48 6.89 9.46 5.94
C ALA A 48 7.27 8.24 6.78
N LEU A 49 8.04 7.33 6.17
CA LEU A 49 8.76 6.33 6.95
C LEU A 49 9.99 6.97 7.59
N GLU A 50 10.04 6.88 8.91
CA GLU A 50 11.13 7.38 9.72
C GLU A 50 11.99 6.25 10.27
N VAL A 51 13.24 6.52 10.58
CA VAL A 51 14.11 5.55 11.27
C VAL A 51 13.94 5.75 12.78
N TRP A 52 13.00 5.02 13.35
CA TRP A 52 12.69 5.10 14.77
C TRP A 52 13.23 3.90 15.56
N PRO A 53 13.53 4.08 16.85
CA PRO A 53 13.85 2.98 17.73
C PRO A 53 12.72 1.94 17.79
N THR A 54 13.09 0.67 17.82
CA THR A 54 12.16 -0.43 18.01
C THR A 54 11.68 -0.47 19.46
N VAL A 55 10.35 -0.54 19.64
CA VAL A 55 9.72 -0.81 20.95
C VAL A 55 9.76 -2.30 21.22
N GLY A 56 9.27 -3.09 20.29
CA GLY A 56 9.22 -4.53 20.40
C GLY A 56 8.96 -5.24 19.09
N GLN A 57 9.06 -6.57 19.13
CA GLN A 57 8.84 -7.42 17.98
C GLN A 57 8.18 -8.73 18.36
N ALA A 58 7.37 -9.26 17.47
CA ALA A 58 6.66 -10.50 17.69
C ALA A 58 6.40 -11.24 16.39
N ARG A 59 6.35 -12.57 16.45
CA ARG A 59 5.93 -13.41 15.32
C ARG A 59 4.52 -13.92 15.51
N LEU A 60 3.67 -13.73 14.50
CA LEU A 60 2.39 -14.38 14.45
C LEU A 60 2.55 -15.80 13.91
N LYS A 61 2.09 -16.75 14.73
CA LYS A 61 1.92 -18.16 14.32
C LYS A 61 0.45 -18.56 14.46
N ILE A 62 -0.06 -19.25 13.45
CA ILE A 62 -1.38 -19.87 13.49
C ILE A 62 -1.17 -21.38 13.30
N LEU A 63 -1.45 -22.14 14.35
CA LEU A 63 -1.13 -23.58 14.42
C LEU A 63 0.36 -23.82 14.12
N PHE A 64 0.67 -24.43 12.98
CA PHE A 64 2.04 -24.76 12.56
C PHE A 64 2.64 -23.73 11.59
N TRP A 65 1.86 -22.71 11.17
CA TRP A 65 2.26 -21.76 10.13
C TRP A 65 2.75 -20.45 10.72
N ASN A 66 3.95 -20.04 10.35
CA ASN A 66 4.38 -18.66 10.54
C ASN A 66 3.67 -17.80 9.50
N VAL A 67 3.06 -16.69 9.95
CA VAL A 67 2.29 -15.80 9.08
C VAL A 67 3.08 -14.55 8.77
N TYR A 68 3.56 -13.85 9.80
CA TYR A 68 4.42 -12.68 9.65
C TYR A 68 5.25 -12.45 10.91
N ASP A 69 6.33 -11.67 10.75
CA ASP A 69 7.05 -10.99 11.83
C ASP A 69 6.54 -9.55 11.90
N SER A 70 6.24 -9.09 13.11
CA SER A 70 5.79 -7.72 13.38
C SER A 70 6.82 -6.96 14.20
N VAL A 71 7.02 -5.68 13.88
CA VAL A 71 7.91 -4.76 14.59
C VAL A 71 7.15 -3.47 14.84
N LEU A 72 7.11 -3.03 16.09
CA LEU A 72 6.62 -1.72 16.49
C LEU A 72 7.78 -0.78 16.70
N SER A 73 7.72 0.42 16.14
CA SER A 73 8.69 1.49 16.33
C SER A 73 7.99 2.81 16.66
N THR A 74 8.57 3.60 17.54
CA THR A 74 8.10 4.92 17.91
C THR A 74 9.28 5.89 18.01
N PRO A 75 9.08 7.21 17.99
CA PRO A 75 10.17 8.18 18.13
C PRO A 75 10.99 8.02 19.40
N THR A 76 10.38 7.52 20.47
CA THR A 76 11.02 7.38 21.80
C THR A 76 11.51 5.96 22.09
N GLY A 77 11.16 4.97 21.26
CA GLY A 77 11.43 3.56 21.54
C GLY A 77 10.58 2.97 22.67
N THR A 78 9.52 3.66 23.07
CA THR A 78 8.56 3.21 24.08
C THR A 78 7.13 3.37 23.56
N TRP A 79 6.24 2.45 23.93
CA TRP A 79 4.81 2.55 23.62
C TRP A 79 4.09 3.40 24.67
N GLN A 80 3.25 4.31 24.24
CA GLN A 80 2.52 5.25 25.10
C GLN A 80 1.01 5.28 24.78
N ASP A 81 0.42 4.16 24.33
CA ASP A 81 -0.99 3.97 23.97
C ASP A 81 -1.54 4.90 22.88
N LYS A 82 -0.89 6.00 22.61
CA LYS A 82 -1.20 6.98 21.57
C LYS A 82 0.09 7.62 21.06
N GLY A 83 -0.01 8.24 19.92
CA GLY A 83 1.08 9.01 19.34
C GLY A 83 1.60 8.38 18.05
N PRO A 84 2.64 8.97 17.49
CA PRO A 84 3.17 8.47 16.24
C PRO A 84 3.83 7.11 16.44
N TYR A 85 3.54 6.21 15.51
CA TYR A 85 4.13 4.88 15.49
C TYR A 85 4.26 4.33 14.07
N GLN A 86 5.09 3.34 13.91
CA GLN A 86 5.19 2.51 12.72
C GLN A 86 5.04 1.05 13.13
N LEU A 87 4.09 0.37 12.51
CA LEU A 87 3.87 -1.06 12.67
C LEU A 87 4.21 -1.75 11.36
N ALA A 88 5.33 -2.46 11.33
CA ALA A 88 5.81 -3.20 10.18
C ALA A 88 5.45 -4.68 10.30
N LEU A 89 4.88 -5.25 9.23
CA LEU A 89 4.60 -6.67 9.10
C LEU A 89 5.41 -7.23 7.93
N THR A 90 6.37 -8.13 8.22
CA THR A 90 7.10 -8.87 7.19
C THR A 90 6.45 -10.23 7.01
N TYR A 91 5.83 -10.47 5.87
CA TYR A 91 5.10 -11.68 5.61
C TYR A 91 6.04 -12.87 5.39
N LEU A 92 5.64 -14.04 5.89
CA LEU A 92 6.40 -15.29 5.82
C LEU A 92 5.70 -16.32 4.93
N ARG A 93 4.76 -15.85 4.12
CA ARG A 93 3.98 -16.61 3.14
C ARG A 93 3.19 -15.68 2.24
N ASP A 94 2.76 -16.24 1.11
CA ASP A 94 1.87 -15.52 0.18
C ASP A 94 0.46 -15.41 0.76
N ILE A 95 -0.13 -14.20 0.70
CA ILE A 95 -1.49 -13.94 1.18
C ILE A 95 -2.18 -12.99 0.18
N PRO A 96 -3.31 -13.38 -0.39
CA PRO A 96 -4.11 -12.50 -1.24
C PRO A 96 -4.63 -11.27 -0.48
N ALA A 97 -4.74 -10.13 -1.16
CA ALA A 97 -5.26 -8.88 -0.59
C ALA A 97 -6.65 -9.06 0.05
N GLN A 98 -7.52 -9.81 -0.61
CA GLN A 98 -8.84 -10.12 -0.06
C GLN A 98 -8.74 -10.80 1.30
N GLN A 99 -7.84 -11.77 1.47
CA GLN A 99 -7.65 -12.44 2.74
C GLN A 99 -7.10 -11.50 3.82
N LEU A 100 -6.22 -10.54 3.46
CA LEU A 100 -5.75 -9.53 4.41
C LEU A 100 -6.91 -8.66 4.93
N VAL A 101 -7.83 -8.28 4.04
CA VAL A 101 -9.02 -7.49 4.40
C VAL A 101 -10.00 -8.32 5.24
N ASP A 102 -10.25 -9.57 4.88
CA ASP A 102 -11.15 -10.47 5.64
C ASP A 102 -10.63 -10.71 7.07
N GLU A 103 -9.31 -10.89 7.24
CA GLU A 103 -8.69 -11.04 8.56
C GLU A 103 -8.73 -9.74 9.38
N THR A 104 -8.67 -8.57 8.71
CA THR A 104 -8.84 -7.26 9.37
C THR A 104 -10.26 -7.12 9.91
N GLU A 105 -11.28 -7.36 9.08
CA GLU A 105 -12.68 -7.33 9.50
C GLU A 105 -12.94 -8.30 10.67
N LYS A 106 -12.42 -9.53 10.53
CA LYS A 106 -12.52 -10.53 11.58
C LYS A 106 -11.88 -10.08 12.89
N ALA A 107 -10.70 -9.45 12.83
CA ALA A 107 -10.01 -8.97 14.03
C ALA A 107 -10.81 -7.86 14.74
N TRP A 108 -11.42 -6.91 14.03
CA TRP A 108 -12.29 -5.90 14.60
C TRP A 108 -13.52 -6.53 15.28
N ARG A 109 -14.16 -7.48 14.62
CA ARG A 109 -15.30 -8.22 15.18
C ARG A 109 -14.91 -9.03 16.43
N ASP A 110 -13.76 -9.71 16.41
CA ASP A 110 -13.25 -10.48 17.55
C ASP A 110 -12.94 -9.58 18.77
N GLN A 111 -12.57 -8.30 18.53
CA GLN A 111 -12.41 -7.28 19.59
C GLN A 111 -13.74 -6.65 20.04
N GLY A 112 -14.87 -7.00 19.41
CA GLY A 112 -16.15 -6.34 19.66
C GLY A 112 -16.17 -4.87 19.22
N ARG A 113 -15.28 -4.47 18.32
CA ARG A 113 -15.16 -3.09 17.81
C ARG A 113 -16.00 -2.93 16.56
N SER A 114 -16.62 -1.77 16.43
CA SER A 114 -17.32 -1.34 15.21
C SER A 114 -17.15 0.16 15.00
N HIS A 115 -17.15 0.58 13.75
CA HIS A 115 -17.11 1.99 13.37
C HIS A 115 -18.10 2.23 12.22
N PRO A 116 -18.76 3.40 12.15
CA PRO A 116 -19.70 3.71 11.05
C PRO A 116 -19.05 3.57 9.66
N ASP A 117 -17.77 3.90 9.54
CA ASP A 117 -17.03 3.89 8.29
C ASP A 117 -16.25 2.59 8.02
N GLU A 118 -16.38 1.56 8.88
CA GLU A 118 -15.58 0.34 8.74
C GLU A 118 -15.72 -0.31 7.35
N ASN A 119 -16.94 -0.38 6.82
CA ASN A 119 -17.18 -0.92 5.48
C ASN A 119 -16.51 -0.10 4.36
N LEU A 120 -16.42 1.22 4.54
CA LEU A 120 -15.71 2.09 3.61
C LEU A 120 -14.21 1.84 3.70
N TRP A 121 -13.67 1.72 4.92
CA TRP A 121 -12.27 1.41 5.15
C TRP A 121 -11.86 0.06 4.58
N LEU A 122 -12.65 -1.00 4.79
CA LEU A 122 -12.37 -2.33 4.22
C LEU A 122 -12.32 -2.30 2.68
N LYS A 123 -13.27 -1.59 2.04
CA LYS A 123 -13.24 -1.40 0.58
C LYS A 123 -12.01 -0.62 0.12
N SER A 124 -11.63 0.42 0.85
CA SER A 124 -10.45 1.21 0.55
C SER A 124 -9.15 0.40 0.71
N LEU A 125 -9.07 -0.42 1.76
CA LEU A 125 -7.94 -1.33 1.97
C LEU A 125 -7.80 -2.35 0.83
N LEU A 126 -8.92 -2.90 0.34
CA LEU A 126 -8.90 -3.83 -0.79
C LEU A 126 -8.42 -3.19 -2.10
N LEU A 127 -8.70 -1.90 -2.30
CA LEU A 127 -8.20 -1.15 -3.46
C LEU A 127 -6.72 -0.75 -3.29
N LEU A 128 -6.28 -0.61 -2.05
CA LEU A 128 -4.96 -0.11 -1.71
C LEU A 128 -3.92 -1.22 -1.66
N TRP A 129 -4.24 -2.35 -1.04
CA TRP A 129 -3.30 -3.43 -0.81
C TRP A 129 -3.20 -4.37 -2.01
N PRO A 130 -2.00 -4.67 -2.49
CA PRO A 130 -1.79 -5.79 -3.41
C PRO A 130 -1.80 -7.12 -2.66
N ASP A 131 -1.82 -8.22 -3.40
CA ASP A 131 -1.39 -9.51 -2.87
C ASP A 131 0.04 -9.38 -2.36
N VAL A 132 0.32 -9.96 -1.19
CA VAL A 132 1.66 -10.00 -0.63
C VAL A 132 2.28 -11.38 -0.82
N THR A 133 3.59 -11.40 -0.97
CA THR A 133 4.39 -12.61 -1.09
C THR A 133 5.34 -12.76 0.09
N GLU A 134 5.90 -13.96 0.26
CA GLU A 134 6.92 -14.19 1.28
C GLU A 134 8.08 -13.19 1.14
N GLY A 135 8.42 -12.50 2.23
CA GLY A 135 9.44 -11.46 2.28
C GLY A 135 8.91 -10.04 2.10
N ASP A 136 7.68 -9.84 1.63
CA ASP A 136 7.10 -8.51 1.53
C ASP A 136 6.89 -7.89 2.91
N LYS A 137 7.19 -6.59 3.00
CA LYS A 137 7.04 -5.80 4.22
C LYS A 137 6.00 -4.71 4.02
N LEU A 138 4.85 -4.85 4.69
CA LEU A 138 3.81 -3.84 4.77
C LEU A 138 3.97 -3.05 6.06
N VAL A 139 3.99 -1.72 5.98
CA VAL A 139 4.10 -0.84 7.13
C VAL A 139 2.91 0.10 7.17
N LEU A 140 2.24 0.16 8.32
CA LEU A 140 1.38 1.27 8.68
C LEU A 140 2.22 2.30 9.44
N ALA A 141 2.32 3.51 8.92
CA ALA A 141 2.89 4.67 9.60
C ALA A 141 1.75 5.60 10.05
N VAL A 142 1.78 6.03 11.30
CA VAL A 142 0.79 6.96 11.87
C VAL A 142 1.54 8.12 12.51
N ASP A 143 1.14 9.35 12.21
CA ASP A 143 1.73 10.55 12.80
C ASP A 143 1.04 10.99 14.10
N ALA A 144 1.56 12.06 14.71
CA ALA A 144 1.02 12.60 15.96
C ALA A 144 -0.40 13.21 15.81
N LYS A 145 -0.87 13.45 14.59
CA LYS A 145 -2.21 13.98 14.30
C LYS A 145 -3.23 12.88 13.98
N GLY A 146 -2.77 11.63 13.88
CA GLY A 146 -3.58 10.49 13.45
C GLY A 146 -3.63 10.26 11.94
N ASN A 147 -2.92 11.09 11.14
CA ASN A 147 -2.78 10.80 9.72
C ASN A 147 -2.01 9.49 9.55
N ASN A 148 -2.32 8.76 8.49
CA ASN A 148 -1.72 7.47 8.26
C ASN A 148 -1.24 7.31 6.81
N ALA A 149 -0.29 6.40 6.61
CA ALA A 149 0.12 5.94 5.30
C ALA A 149 0.52 4.47 5.35
N PHE A 150 0.23 3.75 4.27
CA PHE A 150 0.72 2.39 4.05
C PHE A 150 1.91 2.40 3.11
N TRP A 151 2.90 1.61 3.46
CA TRP A 151 4.12 1.44 2.70
C TRP A 151 4.35 -0.05 2.43
N LEU A 152 4.62 -0.40 1.19
CA LEU A 152 5.02 -1.76 0.80
C LEU A 152 6.45 -1.72 0.28
N ASN A 153 7.35 -2.48 0.91
CA ASN A 153 8.75 -2.57 0.51
C ASN A 153 9.41 -1.18 0.36
N ASN A 154 9.16 -0.27 1.31
CA ASN A 154 9.64 1.11 1.37
C ASN A 154 9.04 2.04 0.29
N ARG A 155 8.02 1.62 -0.45
CA ARG A 155 7.25 2.47 -1.36
C ARG A 155 5.90 2.78 -0.75
N GLU A 156 5.53 4.06 -0.67
CA GLU A 156 4.17 4.45 -0.27
C GLU A 156 3.16 3.92 -1.29
N ILE A 157 2.14 3.26 -0.79
CA ILE A 157 1.05 2.72 -1.60
C ILE A 157 -0.26 3.48 -1.39
N GLY A 158 -0.34 4.34 -0.36
CA GLY A 158 -1.45 5.26 -0.10
C GLY A 158 -1.86 5.32 1.36
N SER A 159 -3.00 5.93 1.63
CA SER A 159 -3.53 6.21 2.96
C SER A 159 -5.04 6.06 3.00
N ILE A 160 -5.59 5.92 4.20
CA ILE A 160 -7.03 6.06 4.47
C ILE A 160 -7.25 7.43 5.08
N ASP A 161 -7.97 8.30 4.36
CA ASP A 161 -8.21 9.69 4.77
C ASP A 161 -9.29 9.75 5.88
N HIS A 162 -8.91 9.33 7.08
CA HIS A 162 -9.73 9.40 8.27
C HIS A 162 -8.86 9.46 9.53
N PRO A 163 -9.05 10.44 10.43
CA PRO A 163 -8.16 10.66 11.57
C PRO A 163 -8.20 9.54 12.63
N GLU A 164 -9.29 8.78 12.69
CA GLU A 164 -9.42 7.67 13.65
C GLU A 164 -8.92 6.34 13.10
N PHE A 165 -8.73 6.25 11.76
CA PHE A 165 -8.39 4.98 11.12
C PHE A 165 -7.08 4.40 11.66
N GLY A 166 -6.03 5.20 11.76
CA GLY A 166 -4.71 4.73 12.21
C GLY A 166 -4.80 4.06 13.59
N ALA A 167 -5.45 4.72 14.56
CA ALA A 167 -5.65 4.16 15.89
C ALA A 167 -6.56 2.93 15.87
N PHE A 168 -7.67 2.98 15.12
CA PHE A 168 -8.63 1.89 15.05
C PHE A 168 -8.00 0.64 14.42
N PHE A 169 -7.28 0.78 13.33
CA PHE A 169 -6.61 -0.33 12.65
C PHE A 169 -5.44 -0.86 13.48
N GLY A 170 -4.57 0.02 13.97
CA GLY A 170 -3.41 -0.36 14.80
C GLY A 170 -3.82 -1.06 16.08
N GLY A 171 -4.99 -0.74 16.61
CA GLY A 171 -5.56 -1.37 17.81
C GLY A 171 -5.71 -2.90 17.71
N ILE A 172 -5.76 -3.47 16.50
CA ILE A 172 -5.73 -4.94 16.32
C ILE A 172 -4.53 -5.55 17.05
N TRP A 173 -3.39 -4.87 17.04
CA TRP A 173 -2.15 -5.33 17.66
C TRP A 173 -1.85 -4.66 19.00
N LEU A 174 -2.28 -3.41 19.19
CA LEU A 174 -1.74 -2.53 20.24
C LEU A 174 -2.70 -2.27 21.40
N ASP A 175 -4.01 -2.40 21.19
CA ASP A 175 -5.00 -2.16 22.24
C ASP A 175 -5.07 -3.29 23.26
N GLY A 176 -5.54 -2.96 24.47
CA GLY A 176 -5.65 -3.91 25.57
C GLY A 176 -6.61 -5.08 25.29
N ASP A 177 -7.57 -4.91 24.39
CA ASP A 177 -8.53 -5.91 23.91
C ASP A 177 -8.05 -6.66 22.65
N SER A 178 -6.77 -6.52 22.29
CA SER A 178 -6.18 -7.26 21.16
C SER A 178 -6.52 -8.76 21.25
N PRO A 179 -6.99 -9.39 20.17
CA PRO A 179 -7.31 -10.83 20.15
C PRO A 179 -6.07 -11.70 20.34
N ARG A 180 -4.89 -11.10 20.44
CA ARG A 180 -3.61 -11.79 20.62
C ARG A 180 -2.75 -11.15 21.71
N PRO A 181 -3.14 -11.26 22.99
CA PRO A 181 -2.49 -10.55 24.09
C PRO A 181 -1.00 -10.88 24.23
N ALA A 182 -0.58 -12.11 23.97
CA ALA A 182 0.82 -12.49 24.05
C ALA A 182 1.69 -11.90 22.91
N LEU A 183 1.08 -11.60 21.75
CA LEU A 183 1.75 -10.90 20.66
C LEU A 183 1.84 -9.41 20.99
N ARG A 184 0.75 -8.83 21.48
CA ARG A 184 0.69 -7.45 21.95
C ARG A 184 1.77 -7.17 22.98
N ALA A 185 1.84 -7.95 24.06
CA ALA A 185 2.81 -7.75 25.14
C ALA A 185 4.24 -7.64 24.58
N LYS A 186 4.63 -8.53 23.67
CA LYS A 186 5.96 -8.46 23.02
C LYS A 186 6.13 -7.24 22.15
N LEU A 187 5.09 -6.76 21.47
CA LEU A 187 5.18 -5.58 20.61
C LEU A 187 5.35 -4.30 21.42
N ILE A 188 4.64 -4.17 22.54
CA ILE A 188 4.68 -2.96 23.36
C ILE A 188 5.79 -2.98 24.43
N GLY A 189 6.59 -4.06 24.50
CA GLY A 189 7.74 -4.17 25.39
C GLY A 189 7.38 -4.57 26.83
N GLU A 190 6.26 -5.32 27.02
CA GLU A 190 5.83 -5.94 28.28
C GLU A 190 6.33 -7.38 28.44
#